data_9a7d6143ff23be4f4054826188134eb7
#
_entry.id   9a7d6143ff23be4f4054826188134eb7
#
_cell.length_a   1.000
_cell.length_b   1.000
_cell.length_c   1.000
_cell.angle_alpha   90.00
_cell.angle_beta   90.00
_cell.angle_gamma   90.00
#
_symmetry.space_group_name_H-M   'P 1'
#
loop_
_entity.id
_entity.type
_entity.pdbx_description
1 polymer ?
#
loop_
_entity_poly.entity_id
_entity_poly.type
_entity_poly.pdbx_seq_one_letter_code
_entity_poly.pdbx_strand_id
1 'polypeptide(L)'
;MPIRIHNTLTRRKEDFVPATPAEVTMYVCGVTVYDYSHIGHARSAIVFDVMRRYLRFRGHQVRYVRNYTDVDDKIIRRANAEGVTAREISERFIEAERADMASLGVLPPDVEPKATEHIPQMIALIQRLVAKGLAYAVD
;
A
#
# COMPACT_ATOMS: atom_id res chain seq x y z
N MET A 1 -20.15 -15.34 15.07
CA MET A 1 -18.76 -15.70 15.44
C MET A 1 -17.89 -14.44 15.35
N PRO A 2 -16.95 -14.21 16.29
CA PRO A 2 -16.01 -13.12 16.19
C PRO A 2 -15.07 -13.32 15.00
N ILE A 3 -14.62 -12.21 14.40
CA ILE A 3 -13.55 -12.23 13.40
C ILE A 3 -12.24 -12.36 14.16
N ARG A 4 -11.35 -13.27 13.73
CA ARG A 4 -10.04 -13.44 14.36
C ARG A 4 -8.95 -13.25 13.32
N ILE A 5 -7.97 -12.41 13.64
CA ILE A 5 -6.86 -12.06 12.76
C ILE A 5 -5.54 -12.38 13.47
N HIS A 6 -4.55 -12.85 12.72
CA HIS A 6 -3.20 -13.05 13.25
C HIS A 6 -2.54 -11.69 13.47
N ASN A 7 -2.14 -11.43 14.70
CA ASN A 7 -1.39 -10.22 15.06
C ASN A 7 0.11 -10.58 15.11
N THR A 8 0.89 -10.00 14.22
CA THR A 8 2.34 -10.26 14.13
C THR A 8 3.09 -9.80 15.38
N LEU A 9 2.62 -8.73 16.05
CA LEU A 9 3.23 -8.21 17.27
C LEU A 9 3.15 -9.22 18.41
N THR A 10 1.96 -9.82 18.62
CA THR A 10 1.72 -10.81 19.69
C THR A 10 1.97 -12.25 19.23
N ARG A 11 2.11 -12.48 17.90
CA ARG A 11 2.25 -13.79 17.24
C ARG A 11 1.08 -14.74 17.53
N ARG A 12 -0.11 -14.21 17.73
CA ARG A 12 -1.33 -14.97 18.04
C ARG A 12 -2.49 -14.55 17.16
N LYS A 13 -3.47 -15.46 17.01
CA LYS A 13 -4.79 -15.09 16.48
C LYS A 13 -5.60 -14.45 17.60
N GLU A 14 -6.04 -13.23 17.38
CA GLU A 14 -6.78 -12.42 18.34
C GLU A 14 -8.14 -12.03 17.75
N ASP A 15 -9.10 -11.75 18.59
CA ASP A 15 -10.38 -11.23 18.16
C ASP A 15 -10.16 -9.82 17.58
N PHE A 16 -10.69 -9.61 16.39
CA PHE A 16 -10.59 -8.32 15.72
C PHE A 16 -11.57 -7.33 16.35
N VAL A 17 -11.03 -6.27 16.91
CA VAL A 17 -11.78 -5.15 17.46
C VAL A 17 -11.38 -3.90 16.68
N PRO A 18 -12.30 -3.28 15.92
CA PRO A 18 -12.00 -2.04 15.22
C PRO A 18 -11.77 -0.89 16.22
N ALA A 19 -10.87 0.04 15.89
CA ALA A 19 -10.58 1.20 16.74
C ALA A 19 -11.80 2.14 16.88
N THR A 20 -12.62 2.22 15.85
CA THR A 20 -13.89 2.94 15.84
C THR A 20 -15.01 1.93 15.59
N PRO A 21 -16.10 1.92 16.36
CA PRO A 21 -17.21 1.01 16.13
C PRO A 21 -17.71 1.09 14.68
N ALA A 22 -17.90 -0.07 14.06
CA ALA A 22 -18.35 -0.25 12.67
C ALA A 22 -17.41 0.30 11.56
N GLU A 23 -16.34 1.03 11.89
CA GLU A 23 -15.39 1.58 10.91
C GLU A 23 -14.05 0.83 10.96
N VAL A 24 -13.55 0.45 9.80
CA VAL A 24 -12.25 -0.21 9.65
C VAL A 24 -11.42 0.56 8.63
N THR A 25 -10.30 1.11 9.07
CA THR A 25 -9.27 1.62 8.16
C THR A 25 -8.23 0.52 7.94
N MET A 26 -8.04 0.13 6.69
CA MET A 26 -7.09 -0.90 6.31
C MET A 26 -6.03 -0.29 5.38
N TYR A 27 -4.76 -0.33 5.80
CA TYR A 27 -3.64 0.07 4.97
C TYR A 27 -2.82 -1.17 4.58
N VAL A 28 -2.53 -1.29 3.30
CA VAL A 28 -1.67 -2.34 2.76
C VAL A 28 -0.57 -1.71 1.94
N CYS A 29 0.67 -2.10 2.22
CA CYS A 29 1.81 -1.68 1.42
C CYS A 29 1.61 -2.12 -0.03
N GLY A 30 1.75 -1.18 -0.96
CA GLY A 30 1.61 -1.42 -2.37
C GLY A 30 2.90 -1.91 -3.02
N VAL A 31 2.98 -1.75 -4.32
CA VAL A 31 4.11 -2.23 -5.13
C VAL A 31 5.05 -1.09 -5.52
N THR A 32 6.32 -1.43 -5.76
CA THR A 32 7.26 -0.54 -6.45
C THR A 32 7.06 -0.72 -7.95
N VAL A 33 6.67 0.35 -8.63
CA VAL A 33 6.16 0.31 -10.01
C VAL A 33 7.27 0.49 -11.04
N TYR A 34 8.17 -0.48 -11.11
CA TYR A 34 9.28 -0.49 -12.06
C TYR A 34 9.18 -1.61 -13.12
N ASP A 35 8.27 -2.58 -12.94
CA ASP A 35 8.07 -3.72 -13.82
C ASP A 35 6.65 -4.27 -13.71
N TYR A 36 6.28 -5.21 -14.60
CA TYR A 36 5.00 -5.90 -14.57
C TYR A 36 4.78 -6.69 -13.28
N SER A 37 3.51 -6.85 -12.93
CA SER A 37 3.11 -7.67 -11.79
C SER A 37 3.42 -9.15 -12.03
N HIS A 38 3.74 -9.86 -10.96
CA HIS A 38 3.85 -11.31 -10.97
C HIS A 38 2.85 -11.92 -9.99
N ILE A 39 2.73 -13.24 -9.98
CA ILE A 39 1.74 -13.97 -9.17
C ILE A 39 1.81 -13.64 -7.66
N GLY A 40 2.97 -13.24 -7.16
CA GLY A 40 3.11 -12.81 -5.77
C GLY A 40 2.35 -11.51 -5.46
N HIS A 41 2.37 -10.54 -6.40
CA HIS A 41 1.59 -9.31 -6.29
C HIS A 41 0.08 -9.60 -6.35
N ALA A 42 -0.33 -10.44 -7.30
CA ALA A 42 -1.72 -10.89 -7.44
C ALA A 42 -2.23 -11.59 -6.17
N ARG A 43 -1.43 -12.52 -5.61
CA ARG A 43 -1.77 -13.20 -4.36
C ARG A 43 -2.00 -12.21 -3.22
N SER A 44 -1.12 -11.24 -3.05
CA SER A 44 -1.26 -10.22 -2.01
C SER A 44 -2.55 -9.41 -2.20
N ALA A 45 -2.78 -8.91 -3.42
CA ALA A 45 -3.95 -8.11 -3.74
C ALA A 45 -5.27 -8.87 -3.48
N ILE A 46 -5.36 -10.12 -3.94
CA ILE A 46 -6.54 -10.97 -3.75
C ILE A 46 -6.81 -11.23 -2.25
N VAL A 47 -5.79 -11.54 -1.46
CA VAL A 47 -5.95 -11.80 -0.02
C VAL A 47 -6.57 -10.60 0.68
N PHE A 48 -6.06 -9.40 0.44
CA PHE A 48 -6.58 -8.19 1.08
C PHE A 48 -7.93 -7.75 0.50
N ASP A 49 -8.20 -8.02 -0.77
CA ASP A 49 -9.53 -7.79 -1.33
C ASP A 49 -10.58 -8.71 -0.71
N VAL A 50 -10.26 -9.99 -0.50
CA VAL A 50 -11.13 -10.93 0.21
C VAL A 50 -11.37 -10.47 1.65
N MET A 51 -10.33 -10.05 2.36
CA MET A 51 -10.47 -9.51 3.72
C MET A 51 -11.40 -8.29 3.74
N ARG A 52 -11.20 -7.33 2.84
CA ARG A 52 -12.06 -6.15 2.71
C ARG A 52 -13.51 -6.53 2.44
N ARG A 53 -13.76 -7.42 1.48
CA ARG A 53 -15.12 -7.88 1.14
C ARG A 53 -15.77 -8.58 2.34
N TYR A 54 -15.03 -9.42 3.05
CA TYR A 54 -15.54 -10.11 4.21
C TYR A 54 -15.87 -9.16 5.36
N LEU A 55 -15.03 -8.18 5.64
CA LEU A 55 -15.30 -7.14 6.65
C LEU A 55 -16.58 -6.35 6.29
N ARG A 56 -16.73 -5.97 5.01
CA ARG A 56 -17.96 -5.30 4.52
C ARG A 56 -19.18 -6.20 4.65
N PHE A 57 -19.08 -7.48 4.30
CA PHE A 57 -20.14 -8.46 4.48
C PHE A 57 -20.54 -8.61 5.96
N ARG A 58 -19.60 -8.45 6.89
CA ARG A 58 -19.84 -8.47 8.32
C ARG A 58 -20.38 -7.14 8.89
N GLY A 59 -20.72 -6.19 8.03
CA GLY A 59 -21.36 -4.92 8.39
C GLY A 59 -20.41 -3.78 8.73
N HIS A 60 -19.09 -3.94 8.49
CA HIS A 60 -18.14 -2.85 8.70
C HIS A 60 -18.06 -1.92 7.49
N GLN A 61 -17.94 -0.63 7.73
CA GLN A 61 -17.50 0.34 6.73
C GLN A 61 -15.99 0.24 6.62
N VAL A 62 -15.48 -0.18 5.47
CA VAL A 62 -14.05 -0.37 5.27
C VAL A 62 -13.51 0.69 4.34
N ARG A 63 -12.56 1.47 4.83
CA ARG A 63 -11.71 2.38 4.05
C ARG A 63 -10.38 1.69 3.78
N TYR A 64 -10.18 1.27 2.53
CA TYR A 64 -8.98 0.54 2.11
C TYR A 64 -8.02 1.47 1.38
N VAL A 65 -6.80 1.55 1.88
CA VAL A 65 -5.70 2.36 1.34
C VAL A 65 -4.58 1.44 0.90
N ARG A 66 -4.09 1.61 -0.32
CA ARG A 66 -2.91 0.90 -0.85
C ARG A 66 -2.08 1.89 -1.66
N ASN A 67 -0.82 2.07 -1.26
CA ASN A 67 0.06 3.04 -1.92
C ASN A 67 0.72 2.49 -3.17
N TYR A 68 1.26 3.40 -4.00
CA TYR A 68 2.30 3.09 -4.97
C TYR A 68 3.63 3.69 -4.54
N THR A 69 4.71 2.89 -4.60
CA THR A 69 6.08 3.38 -4.49
C THR A 69 6.55 3.73 -5.90
N ASP A 70 6.33 4.98 -6.27
CA ASP A 70 6.59 5.54 -7.60
C ASP A 70 7.92 6.31 -7.68
N VAL A 71 8.75 6.19 -6.65
CA VAL A 71 10.13 6.65 -6.59
C VAL A 71 10.99 5.60 -5.90
N ASP A 72 12.00 5.09 -6.62
CA ASP A 72 12.92 4.03 -6.15
C ASP A 72 14.10 3.95 -7.12
N ASP A 73 15.26 3.47 -6.66
CA ASP A 73 16.44 3.27 -7.50
C ASP A 73 16.20 2.35 -8.71
N LYS A 74 15.29 1.38 -8.57
CA LYS A 74 14.93 0.47 -9.67
C LYS A 74 14.19 1.20 -10.78
N ILE A 75 13.30 2.14 -10.42
CA ILE A 75 12.59 2.99 -11.38
C ILE A 75 13.58 3.89 -12.10
N ILE A 76 14.49 4.54 -11.36
CA ILE A 76 15.51 5.44 -11.92
C ILE A 76 16.44 4.67 -12.87
N ARG A 77 16.92 3.50 -12.48
CA ARG A 77 17.78 2.65 -13.33
C ARG A 77 17.09 2.25 -14.62
N ARG A 78 15.84 1.86 -14.54
CA ARG A 78 15.05 1.47 -15.72
C ARG A 78 14.80 2.67 -16.65
N ALA A 79 14.45 3.82 -16.07
CA ALA A 79 14.26 5.06 -16.82
C ALA A 79 15.52 5.45 -17.62
N ASN A 80 16.67 5.39 -16.98
CA ASN A 80 17.95 5.65 -17.63
C ASN A 80 18.26 4.64 -18.75
N ALA A 81 17.96 3.37 -18.53
CA ALA A 81 18.19 2.32 -19.55
C ALA A 81 17.26 2.46 -20.75
N GLU A 82 16.03 2.95 -20.56
CA GLU A 82 15.05 3.15 -21.64
C GLU A 82 15.10 4.57 -22.25
N GLY A 83 15.87 5.50 -21.67
CA GLY A 83 15.96 6.89 -22.14
C GLY A 83 14.70 7.71 -21.91
N VAL A 84 13.93 7.39 -20.86
CA VAL A 84 12.68 8.05 -20.46
C VAL A 84 12.78 8.58 -19.03
N THR A 85 11.75 9.29 -18.57
CA THR A 85 11.70 9.79 -17.19
C THR A 85 11.25 8.71 -16.21
N ALA A 86 11.66 8.81 -14.94
CA ALA A 86 11.18 7.95 -13.87
C ALA A 86 9.64 7.97 -13.74
N ARG A 87 9.02 9.12 -14.00
CA ARG A 87 7.58 9.28 -14.01
C ARG A 87 6.91 8.46 -15.12
N GLU A 88 7.44 8.47 -16.33
CA GLU A 88 6.89 7.67 -17.43
C GLU A 88 6.97 6.17 -17.13
N ILE A 89 8.06 5.71 -16.49
CA ILE A 89 8.16 4.32 -16.02
C ILE A 89 7.07 4.02 -14.98
N SER A 90 6.98 4.83 -13.92
CA SER A 90 6.04 4.56 -12.83
C SER A 90 4.58 4.61 -13.31
N GLU A 91 4.17 5.59 -14.12
CA GLU A 91 2.80 5.68 -14.65
C GLU A 91 2.46 4.46 -15.52
N ARG A 92 3.38 4.04 -16.41
CA ARG A 92 3.20 2.86 -17.26
C ARG A 92 2.91 1.60 -16.44
N PHE A 93 3.68 1.36 -15.37
CA PHE A 93 3.51 0.15 -14.56
C PHE A 93 2.38 0.26 -13.53
N ILE A 94 1.96 1.45 -13.15
CA ILE A 94 0.72 1.65 -12.40
C ILE A 94 -0.49 1.24 -13.27
N GLU A 95 -0.53 1.69 -14.53
CA GLU A 95 -1.61 1.33 -15.45
C GLU A 95 -1.63 -0.19 -15.72
N ALA A 96 -0.48 -0.80 -15.95
CA ALA A 96 -0.36 -2.24 -16.15
C ALA A 96 -0.84 -3.03 -14.92
N GLU A 97 -0.41 -2.62 -13.71
CA GLU A 97 -0.84 -3.26 -12.45
C GLU A 97 -2.34 -3.15 -12.25
N ARG A 98 -2.94 -1.98 -12.50
CA ARG A 98 -4.39 -1.80 -12.41
C ARG A 98 -5.15 -2.71 -13.38
N ALA A 99 -4.67 -2.83 -14.62
CA ALA A 99 -5.27 -3.72 -15.62
C ALA A 99 -5.17 -5.20 -15.18
N ASP A 100 -4.01 -5.62 -14.68
CA ASP A 100 -3.79 -6.98 -14.17
C ASP A 100 -4.74 -7.28 -13.00
N MET A 101 -4.84 -6.38 -12.01
CA MET A 101 -5.70 -6.58 -10.85
C MET A 101 -7.19 -6.56 -11.24
N ALA A 102 -7.59 -5.71 -12.17
CA ALA A 102 -8.95 -5.69 -12.69
C ALA A 102 -9.31 -7.00 -13.40
N SER A 103 -8.38 -7.58 -14.18
CA SER A 103 -8.59 -8.87 -14.86
C SER A 103 -8.82 -10.04 -13.88
N LEU A 104 -8.28 -9.92 -12.66
CA LEU A 104 -8.45 -10.87 -11.56
C LEU A 104 -9.71 -10.59 -10.71
N GLY A 105 -10.49 -9.58 -11.06
CA GLY A 105 -11.68 -9.18 -10.31
C GLY A 105 -11.38 -8.54 -8.94
N VAL A 106 -10.15 -8.11 -8.71
CA VAL A 106 -9.75 -7.34 -7.52
C VAL A 106 -10.33 -5.92 -7.63
N LEU A 107 -11.04 -5.48 -6.60
CA LEU A 107 -11.60 -4.13 -6.59
C LEU A 107 -10.49 -3.09 -6.31
N PRO A 108 -10.54 -1.91 -6.94
CA PRO A 108 -9.58 -0.85 -6.65
C PRO A 108 -9.67 -0.41 -5.18
N PRO A 109 -8.55 0.02 -4.56
CA PRO A 109 -8.58 0.64 -3.25
C PRO A 109 -9.44 1.90 -3.22
N ASP A 110 -9.88 2.30 -2.02
CA ASP A 110 -10.62 3.56 -1.85
C ASP A 110 -9.67 4.78 -1.98
N VAL A 111 -8.38 4.59 -1.67
CA VAL A 111 -7.32 5.60 -1.82
C VAL A 111 -6.02 4.94 -2.27
N GLU A 112 -5.40 5.49 -3.31
CA GLU A 112 -4.12 5.03 -3.88
C GLU A 112 -3.07 6.16 -3.86
N PRO A 113 -2.47 6.49 -2.69
CA PRO A 113 -1.47 7.55 -2.61
C PRO A 113 -0.17 7.14 -3.31
N LYS A 114 0.44 8.07 -4.05
CA LYS A 114 1.79 7.92 -4.61
C LYS A 114 2.82 8.52 -3.66
N ALA A 115 3.98 7.88 -3.52
CA ALA A 115 5.04 8.36 -2.63
C ALA A 115 5.51 9.77 -3.03
N THR A 116 5.64 10.04 -4.33
CA THR A 116 6.08 11.36 -4.84
C THR A 116 5.13 12.50 -4.49
N GLU A 117 3.84 12.22 -4.34
CA GLU A 117 2.83 13.21 -3.97
C GLU A 117 2.83 13.57 -2.48
N HIS A 118 3.59 12.82 -1.66
CA HIS A 118 3.61 12.95 -0.20
C HIS A 118 4.98 13.34 0.38
N ILE A 119 5.95 13.70 -0.45
CA ILE A 119 7.30 14.11 -0.01
C ILE A 119 7.26 15.25 1.03
N PRO A 120 6.48 16.33 0.85
CA PRO A 120 6.41 17.39 1.87
C PRO A 120 5.92 16.88 3.23
N GLN A 121 4.93 15.98 3.24
CA GLN A 121 4.39 15.39 4.47
C GLN A 121 5.41 14.45 5.14
N MET A 122 6.19 13.70 4.36
CA MET A 122 7.28 12.87 4.86
C MET A 122 8.37 13.72 5.51
N ILE A 123 8.79 14.81 4.88
CA ILE A 123 9.77 15.76 5.43
C ILE A 123 9.26 16.34 6.74
N ALA A 124 8.02 16.83 6.78
CA ALA A 124 7.42 17.39 7.99
C ALA A 124 7.35 16.35 9.14
N LEU A 125 7.04 15.09 8.84
CA LEU A 125 7.05 14.03 9.83
C LEU A 125 8.46 13.76 10.36
N ILE A 126 9.46 13.65 9.49
CA ILE A 126 10.87 13.44 9.87
C ILE A 126 11.35 14.59 10.77
N GLN A 127 11.10 15.83 10.40
CA GLN A 127 11.46 16.99 11.22
C GLN A 127 10.85 16.92 12.63
N ARG A 128 9.58 16.50 12.74
CA ARG A 128 8.93 16.31 14.05
C ARG A 128 9.57 15.17 14.85
N LEU A 129 9.99 14.10 14.21
CA LEU A 129 10.67 12.98 14.89
C LEU A 129 12.04 13.40 15.39
N VAL A 130 12.81 14.14 14.57
CA VAL A 130 14.10 14.71 14.99
C VAL A 130 13.94 15.66 16.17
N ALA A 131 12.97 16.57 16.09
CA ALA A 131 12.69 17.52 17.18
C ALA A 131 12.30 16.85 18.51
N LYS A 132 11.74 15.62 18.45
CA LYS A 132 11.40 14.80 19.63
C LYS A 132 12.52 13.86 20.07
N GLY A 133 13.70 13.88 19.44
CA GLY A 133 14.81 12.96 19.73
C GLY A 133 14.54 11.50 19.32
N LEU A 134 13.55 11.25 18.46
CA LEU A 134 13.18 9.91 18.00
C LEU A 134 13.84 9.53 16.67
N ALA A 135 14.52 10.47 16.04
CA ALA A 135 15.33 10.27 14.84
C ALA A 135 16.56 11.19 14.87
N TYR A 136 17.61 10.82 14.17
CA TYR A 136 18.85 11.59 14.04
C TYR A 136 19.41 11.48 12.62
N ALA A 137 20.18 12.49 12.20
CA ALA A 137 20.89 12.44 10.94
C ALA A 137 22.09 11.50 11.05
N VAL A 138 22.37 10.76 9.97
CA VAL A 138 23.56 9.93 9.78
C VAL A 138 24.28 10.46 8.56
N ASP A 139 25.62 10.62 8.65
CA ASP A 139 26.49 11.07 7.55
C ASP A 139 26.61 9.98 6.47
#